data_61b541800e81472810597d64f9b4d4fa
#
_entry.id   61b541800e81472810597d64f9b4d4fa
#
_cell.length_a   1.000
_cell.length_b   1.000
_cell.length_c   1.000
_cell.angle_alpha   90.00
_cell.angle_beta   90.00
_cell.angle_gamma   90.00
#
_symmetry.space_group_name_H-M   'P 1'
#
loop_
_entity.id
_entity.type
_entity.pdbx_description
1 polymer ?
#
loop_
_entity_poly.entity_id
_entity_poly.type
_entity_poly.pdbx_seq_one_letter_code
_entity_poly.pdbx_strand_id
1 'polypeptide(L)'
;MAVSEYKNASFEVVAPGMMTTVQDGGRVGFQQYGMPVAGPMDGESYAIGQALVGNTKPVGALEGTVLSPTLKVKGTCIVAFTGADMRPTINNVEVPRYIPFVCHDGDVISGSFSQCGVRMYISFAGGIDVPEINGSVATHTKANIGGFEGRPLVAGDEVRLKDCMRDTIICDYTRESNHLFNTVLFNRGGRECHEPLRVVLGSQAKYFTETGIRNFSSELYTLTIQCDRMGFRLDGAPVEHIDGADIISDGAVFGSIQVPSDGNPIILMADRQTTGGYTKIGTVITADLPRLSQLPIGDGITFDIVSVEEAQEIYRAYIQNLHSKINLASAQSTFVFFVKHNSVN
;
A
#
# COMPACT_ATOMS: atom_id res chain seq x y z
N MET A 1 19.92 -23.40 14.50
CA MET A 1 19.45 -22.03 14.37
C MET A 1 20.31 -21.17 15.27
N ALA A 2 20.88 -20.09 14.75
CA ALA A 2 21.60 -19.12 15.58
C ALA A 2 20.70 -17.90 15.73
N VAL A 3 20.51 -17.42 16.95
CA VAL A 3 19.85 -16.12 17.18
C VAL A 3 20.78 -15.06 16.62
N SER A 4 20.32 -14.36 15.58
CA SER A 4 21.06 -13.23 15.01
C SER A 4 20.46 -11.93 15.55
N GLU A 5 21.34 -11.06 16.00
CA GLU A 5 20.99 -9.75 16.55
C GLU A 5 21.25 -8.71 15.47
N TYR A 6 20.20 -7.94 15.12
CA TYR A 6 20.25 -6.87 14.16
C TYR A 6 20.11 -5.54 14.92
N LYS A 7 21.24 -4.85 15.11
CA LYS A 7 21.32 -3.64 15.91
C LYS A 7 21.93 -2.48 15.13
N ASN A 8 21.51 -1.28 15.48
CA ASN A 8 22.03 -0.02 14.96
C ASN A 8 22.01 0.04 13.42
N ALA A 9 21.09 -0.64 12.78
CA ALA A 9 20.93 -0.56 11.34
C ALA A 9 20.22 0.73 10.92
N SER A 10 20.63 1.30 9.81
CA SER A 10 19.97 2.42 9.16
C SER A 10 20.09 2.30 7.65
N PHE A 11 19.43 3.17 6.93
CA PHE A 11 19.69 3.36 5.49
C PHE A 11 19.77 4.85 5.16
N GLU A 12 20.60 5.17 4.21
CA GLU A 12 20.69 6.48 3.57
C GLU A 12 19.88 6.48 2.29
N VAL A 13 19.04 7.49 2.11
CA VAL A 13 18.28 7.68 0.86
C VAL A 13 19.19 8.30 -0.19
N VAL A 14 19.65 7.51 -1.14
CA VAL A 14 20.46 7.97 -2.28
C VAL A 14 19.56 8.66 -3.31
N ALA A 15 18.38 8.08 -3.57
CA ALA A 15 17.34 8.67 -4.40
C ALA A 15 15.96 8.28 -3.82
N PRO A 16 15.01 9.22 -3.66
CA PRO A 16 13.75 8.95 -3.00
C PRO A 16 12.71 8.24 -3.89
N GLY A 17 13.01 7.97 -5.15
CA GLY A 17 12.00 7.57 -6.12
C GLY A 17 11.09 8.75 -6.50
N MET A 18 9.88 8.46 -6.96
CA MET A 18 8.91 9.52 -7.28
C MET A 18 8.24 10.06 -6.02
N MET A 19 7.83 9.19 -5.11
CA MET A 19 7.32 9.51 -3.78
C MET A 19 7.48 8.30 -2.88
N THR A 20 8.26 8.44 -1.80
CA THR A 20 8.44 7.39 -0.79
C THR A 20 8.12 7.93 0.58
N THR A 21 7.22 7.27 1.31
CA THR A 21 6.78 7.65 2.66
C THR A 21 6.86 6.48 3.61
N VAL A 22 7.00 6.76 4.90
CA VAL A 22 6.88 5.76 5.96
C VAL A 22 5.39 5.52 6.23
N GLN A 23 4.95 4.28 6.19
CA GLN A 23 3.58 3.88 6.49
C GLN A 23 3.55 2.69 7.45
N ASP A 24 2.58 2.68 8.37
CA ASP A 24 2.26 1.55 9.27
C ASP A 24 0.76 1.22 9.20
N GLY A 25 0.18 0.60 10.21
CA GLY A 25 -1.25 0.28 10.26
C GLY A 25 -2.22 1.48 10.28
N GLY A 26 -1.69 2.68 10.37
CA GLY A 26 -2.46 3.93 10.43
C GLY A 26 -2.93 4.33 11.83
N ARG A 27 -3.36 5.59 11.96
CA ARG A 27 -3.80 6.28 13.19
C ARG A 27 -5.26 6.01 13.49
N VAL A 28 -5.58 4.79 13.87
CA VAL A 28 -6.96 4.39 14.14
C VAL A 28 -7.44 4.97 15.48
N GLY A 29 -8.71 5.43 15.52
CA GLY A 29 -9.35 5.91 16.77
C GLY A 29 -9.31 7.42 16.99
N PHE A 30 -8.60 8.18 16.15
CA PHE A 30 -8.47 9.64 16.31
C PHE A 30 -9.30 10.45 15.30
N GLN A 31 -10.12 9.80 14.47
CA GLN A 31 -10.93 10.45 13.44
C GLN A 31 -11.95 11.44 14.02
N GLN A 32 -12.48 11.18 15.22
CA GLN A 32 -13.38 12.10 15.93
C GLN A 32 -12.74 13.46 16.25
N TYR A 33 -11.39 13.54 16.26
CA TYR A 33 -10.65 14.78 16.46
C TYR A 33 -10.17 15.40 15.13
N GLY A 34 -10.69 14.92 14.00
CA GLY A 34 -10.28 15.38 12.67
C GLY A 34 -8.94 14.82 12.17
N MET A 35 -8.34 13.87 12.91
CA MET A 35 -7.07 13.28 12.53
C MET A 35 -7.26 12.18 11.48
N PRO A 36 -6.66 12.28 10.28
CA PRO A 36 -6.71 11.23 9.28
C PRO A 36 -6.04 9.94 9.75
N VAL A 37 -6.55 8.80 9.30
CA VAL A 37 -5.97 7.49 9.61
C VAL A 37 -4.60 7.34 8.94
N ALA A 38 -4.45 7.77 7.70
CA ALA A 38 -3.30 7.50 6.85
C ALA A 38 -3.04 5.98 6.73
N GLY A 39 -1.79 5.52 6.79
CA GLY A 39 -1.45 4.10 6.65
C GLY A 39 -1.30 3.68 5.18
N PRO A 40 -1.14 2.37 4.91
CA PRO A 40 -0.84 1.89 3.58
C PRO A 40 -2.06 2.04 2.66
N MET A 41 -1.80 2.37 1.39
CA MET A 41 -2.81 2.37 0.35
C MET A 41 -3.24 0.94 -0.01
N ASP A 42 -2.27 0.00 -0.09
CA ASP A 42 -2.49 -1.44 -0.26
C ASP A 42 -2.15 -2.16 1.06
N GLY A 43 -3.16 -2.30 1.91
CA GLY A 43 -3.01 -2.94 3.22
C GLY A 43 -2.63 -4.43 3.13
N GLU A 44 -3.00 -5.13 2.05
CA GLU A 44 -2.64 -6.54 1.86
C GLU A 44 -1.14 -6.69 1.59
N SER A 45 -0.60 -5.96 0.62
CA SER A 45 0.83 -6.00 0.30
C SER A 45 1.69 -5.58 1.51
N TYR A 46 1.26 -4.55 2.24
CA TYR A 46 1.90 -4.13 3.47
C TYR A 46 1.91 -5.25 4.52
N ALA A 47 0.77 -5.87 4.81
CA ALA A 47 0.66 -6.91 5.85
C ALA A 47 1.50 -8.15 5.52
N ILE A 48 1.53 -8.56 4.25
CA ILE A 48 2.37 -9.68 3.80
C ILE A 48 3.86 -9.32 3.96
N GLY A 49 4.27 -8.09 3.60
CA GLY A 49 5.64 -7.61 3.79
C GLY A 49 6.08 -7.65 5.25
N GLN A 50 5.21 -7.22 6.19
CA GLN A 50 5.48 -7.31 7.62
C GLN A 50 5.70 -8.77 8.06
N ALA A 51 4.87 -9.67 7.61
CA ALA A 51 4.96 -11.10 7.95
C ALA A 51 6.25 -11.73 7.41
N LEU A 52 6.66 -11.41 6.18
CA LEU A 52 7.88 -11.92 5.54
C LEU A 52 9.15 -11.55 6.33
N VAL A 53 9.22 -10.34 6.84
CA VAL A 53 10.34 -9.93 7.70
C VAL A 53 10.11 -10.28 9.17
N GLY A 54 9.00 -10.99 9.48
CA GLY A 54 8.61 -11.53 10.79
C GLY A 54 8.21 -10.49 11.82
N ASN A 55 7.72 -9.38 11.41
CA ASN A 55 7.07 -8.45 12.29
C ASN A 55 5.68 -8.98 12.66
N THR A 56 5.38 -9.04 13.95
CA THR A 56 4.09 -9.51 14.49
C THR A 56 3.10 -8.39 14.75
N LYS A 57 3.56 -7.14 14.61
CA LYS A 57 2.76 -5.93 14.77
C LYS A 57 2.91 -5.06 13.53
N PRO A 58 1.92 -4.21 13.22
CA PRO A 58 2.04 -3.22 12.16
C PRO A 58 3.09 -2.16 12.56
N VAL A 59 4.28 -2.23 11.99
CA VAL A 59 5.38 -1.28 12.21
C VAL A 59 5.71 -0.54 10.92
N GLY A 60 6.48 0.55 11.01
CA GLY A 60 6.84 1.36 9.85
C GLY A 60 7.54 0.59 8.74
N ALA A 61 7.02 0.72 7.52
CA ALA A 61 7.63 0.28 6.27
C ALA A 61 7.67 1.45 5.29
N LEU A 62 8.43 1.34 4.21
CA LEU A 62 8.36 2.32 3.12
C LEU A 62 7.27 1.93 2.13
N GLU A 63 6.47 2.92 1.73
CA GLU A 63 5.58 2.85 0.57
C GLU A 63 6.19 3.72 -0.53
N GLY A 64 6.70 3.08 -1.59
CA GLY A 64 7.22 3.75 -2.79
C GLY A 64 6.15 3.77 -3.89
N THR A 65 5.99 4.90 -4.59
CA THR A 65 4.97 5.10 -5.63
C THR A 65 5.65 5.22 -6.98
N VAL A 66 5.25 4.41 -7.95
CA VAL A 66 5.64 4.40 -9.38
C VAL A 66 7.12 4.12 -9.64
N LEU A 67 8.03 4.72 -8.91
CA LEU A 67 9.48 4.55 -9.02
C LEU A 67 10.08 4.15 -7.67
N SER A 68 10.85 3.06 -7.66
CA SER A 68 11.54 2.58 -6.46
C SER A 68 12.53 3.61 -5.92
N PRO A 69 12.64 3.79 -4.60
CA PRO A 69 13.77 4.50 -4.02
C PRO A 69 15.08 3.71 -4.21
N THR A 70 16.21 4.43 -4.10
CA THR A 70 17.55 3.84 -3.95
C THR A 70 18.04 4.13 -2.54
N LEU A 71 18.35 3.06 -1.81
CA LEU A 71 18.72 3.10 -0.39
C LEU A 71 20.09 2.45 -0.22
N LYS A 72 20.99 3.08 0.53
CA LYS A 72 22.27 2.49 0.92
C LYS A 72 22.18 2.04 2.38
N VAL A 73 22.34 0.76 2.62
CA VAL A 73 22.25 0.15 3.95
C VAL A 73 23.49 0.45 4.76
N LYS A 74 23.30 0.76 6.05
CA LYS A 74 24.35 0.87 7.08
C LYS A 74 24.05 -0.16 8.16
N GLY A 75 25.03 -1.00 8.51
CA GLY A 75 24.84 -2.14 9.41
C GLY A 75 24.21 -3.35 8.70
N THR A 76 23.45 -4.17 9.43
CA THR A 76 22.81 -5.37 8.89
C THR A 76 21.32 -5.36 9.16
N CYS A 77 20.51 -5.60 8.14
CA CYS A 77 19.05 -5.66 8.27
C CYS A 77 18.44 -6.77 7.40
N ILE A 78 17.21 -7.15 7.72
CA ILE A 78 16.39 -8.01 6.87
C ILE A 78 15.35 -7.15 6.17
N VAL A 79 15.18 -7.35 4.85
CA VAL A 79 14.27 -6.60 4.00
C VAL A 79 13.41 -7.53 3.16
N ALA A 80 12.18 -7.13 2.86
CA ALA A 80 11.31 -7.78 1.88
C ALA A 80 10.57 -6.74 1.04
N PHE A 81 10.32 -7.10 -0.23
CA PHE A 81 9.62 -6.27 -1.21
C PHE A 81 8.26 -6.89 -1.52
N THR A 82 7.20 -6.08 -1.47
CA THR A 82 5.82 -6.52 -1.78
C THR A 82 5.09 -5.44 -2.58
N GLY A 83 3.92 -5.76 -3.13
CA GLY A 83 3.12 -4.81 -3.93
C GLY A 83 3.55 -4.72 -5.39
N ALA A 84 3.67 -3.51 -5.92
CA ALA A 84 4.01 -3.25 -7.31
C ALA A 84 5.35 -3.87 -7.74
N ASP A 85 5.43 -4.28 -9.00
CA ASP A 85 6.68 -4.77 -9.58
C ASP A 85 7.54 -3.62 -10.07
N MET A 86 8.44 -3.17 -9.23
CA MET A 86 9.45 -2.15 -9.55
C MET A 86 10.84 -2.77 -9.80
N ARG A 87 10.89 -4.08 -10.12
CA ARG A 87 12.12 -4.84 -10.37
C ARG A 87 13.18 -4.57 -9.29
N PRO A 88 12.90 -4.92 -8.03
CA PRO A 88 13.82 -4.61 -6.94
C PRO A 88 15.18 -5.29 -7.16
N THR A 89 16.24 -4.58 -6.80
CA THR A 89 17.62 -5.07 -6.88
C THR A 89 18.33 -4.89 -5.54
N ILE A 90 19.27 -5.78 -5.25
CA ILE A 90 20.28 -5.64 -4.21
C ILE A 90 21.65 -5.71 -4.90
N ASN A 91 22.45 -4.65 -4.81
CA ASN A 91 23.76 -4.54 -5.49
C ASN A 91 23.66 -4.78 -7.00
N ASN A 92 22.65 -4.20 -7.66
CA ASN A 92 22.33 -4.38 -9.07
C ASN A 92 21.95 -5.82 -9.50
N VAL A 93 21.76 -6.74 -8.56
CA VAL A 93 21.22 -8.07 -8.82
C VAL A 93 19.70 -8.02 -8.60
N GLU A 94 18.93 -8.31 -9.65
CA GLU A 94 17.46 -8.35 -9.53
C GLU A 94 17.04 -9.48 -8.58
N VAL A 95 16.19 -9.15 -7.61
CA VAL A 95 15.68 -10.07 -6.60
C VAL A 95 14.15 -10.16 -6.69
N PRO A 96 13.58 -11.33 -6.40
CA PRO A 96 12.13 -11.49 -6.42
C PRO A 96 11.47 -10.72 -5.29
N ARG A 97 10.24 -10.29 -5.53
CA ARG A 97 9.32 -9.83 -4.48
C ARG A 97 8.85 -11.02 -3.65
N TYR A 98 8.33 -10.74 -2.47
CA TYR A 98 7.73 -11.71 -1.53
C TYR A 98 8.71 -12.75 -0.98
N ILE A 99 9.98 -12.40 -0.95
CA ILE A 99 11.05 -13.18 -0.31
C ILE A 99 11.85 -12.23 0.60
N PRO A 100 12.21 -12.64 1.84
CA PRO A 100 13.06 -11.84 2.70
C PRO A 100 14.54 -12.03 2.37
N PHE A 101 15.30 -10.92 2.37
CA PHE A 101 16.75 -10.87 2.13
C PHE A 101 17.46 -10.25 3.32
N VAL A 102 18.68 -10.75 3.63
CA VAL A 102 19.60 -10.03 4.49
C VAL A 102 20.45 -9.08 3.66
N CYS A 103 20.51 -7.82 4.10
CA CYS A 103 21.41 -6.81 3.56
C CYS A 103 22.44 -6.44 4.62
N HIS A 104 23.67 -6.21 4.18
CA HIS A 104 24.82 -5.85 5.01
C HIS A 104 25.24 -4.40 4.79
N ASP A 105 26.17 -3.94 5.62
CA ASP A 105 26.75 -2.60 5.52
C ASP A 105 27.30 -2.35 4.10
N GLY A 106 26.86 -1.22 3.52
CA GLY A 106 27.23 -0.81 2.17
C GLY A 106 26.35 -1.37 1.05
N ASP A 107 25.46 -2.35 1.30
CA ASP A 107 24.56 -2.86 0.28
C ASP A 107 23.62 -1.77 -0.24
N VAL A 108 23.33 -1.80 -1.53
CA VAL A 108 22.44 -0.86 -2.20
C VAL A 108 21.17 -1.57 -2.64
N ILE A 109 20.07 -1.16 -2.03
CA ILE A 109 18.71 -1.53 -2.44
C ILE A 109 18.24 -0.53 -3.48
N SER A 110 17.70 -0.99 -4.62
CA SER A 110 17.26 -0.11 -5.70
C SER A 110 16.16 -0.81 -6.51
N GLY A 111 15.67 -0.18 -7.55
CA GLY A 111 14.72 -0.73 -8.50
C GLY A 111 14.49 0.23 -9.66
N SER A 112 13.39 0.01 -10.38
CA SER A 112 13.04 0.81 -11.57
C SER A 112 11.65 1.40 -11.48
N PHE A 113 11.19 2.00 -12.59
CA PHE A 113 9.77 2.29 -12.78
C PHE A 113 8.95 1.01 -12.73
N SER A 114 7.75 1.12 -12.14
CA SER A 114 6.84 -0.01 -12.02
C SER A 114 6.48 -0.60 -13.38
N GLN A 115 6.60 -1.92 -13.48
CA GLN A 115 6.16 -2.70 -14.63
C GLN A 115 4.70 -3.16 -14.47
N CYS A 116 4.25 -3.31 -13.22
CA CYS A 116 2.89 -3.69 -12.87
C CYS A 116 2.55 -3.18 -11.47
N GLY A 117 1.38 -2.59 -11.32
CA GLY A 117 0.96 -1.92 -10.09
C GLY A 117 1.57 -0.52 -9.96
N VAL A 118 1.32 0.13 -8.83
CA VAL A 118 1.71 1.52 -8.57
C VAL A 118 2.51 1.66 -7.28
N ARG A 119 2.24 0.81 -6.28
CA ARG A 119 2.79 0.95 -4.92
C ARG A 119 3.55 -0.28 -4.50
N MET A 120 4.84 -0.10 -4.23
CA MET A 120 5.72 -1.11 -3.66
C MET A 120 5.96 -0.81 -2.18
N TYR A 121 5.98 -1.86 -1.37
CA TYR A 121 6.35 -1.78 0.04
C TYR A 121 7.73 -2.39 0.24
N ILE A 122 8.56 -1.69 1.02
CA ILE A 122 9.85 -2.17 1.49
C ILE A 122 9.73 -2.30 3.01
N SER A 123 9.59 -3.53 3.48
CA SER A 123 9.45 -3.85 4.89
C SER A 123 10.79 -4.27 5.48
N PHE A 124 11.09 -3.79 6.70
CA PHE A 124 12.30 -4.14 7.43
C PHE A 124 11.95 -4.89 8.72
N ALA A 125 12.76 -5.87 9.11
CA ALA A 125 12.62 -6.51 10.41
C ALA A 125 12.78 -5.49 11.55
N GLY A 126 11.87 -5.51 12.52
CA GLY A 126 11.78 -4.52 13.59
C GLY A 126 11.07 -3.22 13.19
N GLY A 127 11.05 -2.89 11.90
CA GLY A 127 10.43 -1.68 11.34
C GLY A 127 11.32 -0.45 11.39
N ILE A 128 10.79 0.66 10.91
CA ILE A 128 11.47 1.96 10.84
C ILE A 128 11.35 2.67 12.20
N ASP A 129 12.47 3.23 12.67
CA ASP A 129 12.56 3.96 13.93
C ASP A 129 12.34 5.46 13.72
N VAL A 130 11.09 5.86 13.78
CA VAL A 130 10.66 7.27 13.73
C VAL A 130 9.63 7.53 14.85
N PRO A 131 9.44 8.78 15.29
CA PRO A 131 8.50 9.09 16.36
C PRO A 131 7.06 8.67 16.03
N GLU A 132 6.41 8.04 16.98
CA GLU A 132 4.98 7.73 16.92
C GLU A 132 4.16 8.96 17.29
N ILE A 133 3.14 9.25 16.48
CA ILE A 133 2.14 10.29 16.77
C ILE A 133 0.77 9.62 16.82
N ASN A 134 0.12 9.69 17.98
CA ASN A 134 -1.16 9.03 18.24
C ASN A 134 -1.12 7.52 17.91
N GLY A 135 -0.04 6.84 18.34
CA GLY A 135 0.12 5.39 18.21
C GLY A 135 0.42 4.91 16.78
N SER A 136 0.86 5.80 15.89
CA SER A 136 1.21 5.44 14.50
C SER A 136 2.40 6.26 14.00
N VAL A 137 3.22 5.63 13.16
CA VAL A 137 4.30 6.28 12.41
C VAL A 137 3.90 6.66 10.98
N ALA A 138 2.66 6.43 10.56
CA ALA A 138 2.22 6.72 9.20
C ALA A 138 2.39 8.21 8.85
N THR A 139 2.97 8.48 7.69
CA THR A 139 3.08 9.83 7.15
C THR A 139 1.74 10.31 6.59
N HIS A 140 1.31 11.48 6.98
CA HIS A 140 0.23 12.24 6.36
C HIS A 140 0.80 13.55 5.81
N THR A 141 1.12 13.59 4.53
CA THR A 141 1.92 14.67 3.92
C THR A 141 1.22 16.03 3.94
N LYS A 142 -0.11 16.07 3.79
CA LYS A 142 -0.88 17.33 3.80
C LYS A 142 -0.87 18.04 5.16
N ALA A 143 -0.78 17.26 6.25
CA ALA A 143 -0.73 17.82 7.60
C ALA A 143 0.69 17.87 8.17
N ASN A 144 1.69 17.38 7.45
CA ASN A 144 3.08 17.21 7.91
C ASN A 144 3.18 16.44 9.23
N ILE A 145 2.50 15.28 9.31
CA ILE A 145 2.40 14.45 10.52
C ILE A 145 2.99 13.07 10.25
N GLY A 146 3.68 12.52 11.26
CA GLY A 146 4.22 11.17 11.28
C GLY A 146 5.39 10.96 10.31
N GLY A 147 5.78 9.71 10.11
CA GLY A 147 6.87 9.33 9.26
C GLY A 147 8.20 10.03 9.59
N PHE A 148 8.99 10.21 8.56
CA PHE A 148 10.23 10.97 8.65
C PHE A 148 9.91 12.48 8.44
N GLU A 149 9.88 13.23 9.53
CA GLU A 149 9.61 14.69 9.54
C GLU A 149 8.26 15.11 8.90
N GLY A 150 7.28 14.23 8.86
CA GLY A 150 5.95 14.54 8.29
C GLY A 150 5.90 14.67 6.77
N ARG A 151 6.96 14.27 6.05
CA ARG A 151 7.12 14.47 4.61
C ARG A 151 7.55 13.19 3.88
N PRO A 152 7.47 13.15 2.55
CA PRO A 152 8.18 12.15 1.76
C PRO A 152 9.69 12.22 2.02
N LEU A 153 10.38 11.10 1.86
CA LEU A 153 11.83 11.04 1.94
C LEU A 153 12.47 11.84 0.82
N VAL A 154 13.65 12.43 1.09
CA VAL A 154 14.49 13.11 0.11
C VAL A 154 15.89 12.52 0.11
N ALA A 155 16.66 12.79 -0.94
CA ALA A 155 18.06 12.37 -1.01
C ALA A 155 18.87 12.97 0.15
N GLY A 156 19.68 12.13 0.79
CA GLY A 156 20.49 12.46 1.96
C GLY A 156 19.83 12.19 3.30
N ASP A 157 18.53 11.82 3.35
CA ASP A 157 17.90 11.40 4.60
C ASP A 157 18.58 10.12 5.11
N GLU A 158 18.89 10.10 6.41
CA GLU A 158 19.36 8.91 7.11
C GLU A 158 18.28 8.41 8.06
N VAL A 159 17.74 7.24 7.78
CA VAL A 159 16.58 6.68 8.49
C VAL A 159 17.01 5.45 9.29
N ARG A 160 16.80 5.47 10.60
CA ARG A 160 17.14 4.38 11.51
C ARG A 160 16.11 3.26 11.42
N LEU A 161 16.59 2.03 11.66
CA LEU A 161 15.75 0.85 11.86
C LEU A 161 15.72 0.49 13.34
N LYS A 162 14.58 -0.03 13.81
CA LYS A 162 14.47 -0.55 15.18
C LYS A 162 15.31 -1.81 15.31
N ASP A 163 16.00 -1.96 16.43
CA ASP A 163 16.73 -3.17 16.75
C ASP A 163 15.78 -4.37 16.82
N CYS A 164 16.21 -5.51 16.30
CA CYS A 164 15.45 -6.74 16.41
C CYS A 164 16.35 -7.96 16.62
N MET A 165 15.80 -8.99 17.29
CA MET A 165 16.45 -10.29 17.47
C MET A 165 15.61 -11.34 16.75
N ARG A 166 16.27 -12.18 15.96
CA ARG A 166 15.56 -13.22 15.20
C ARG A 166 16.37 -14.49 15.03
N ASP A 167 15.66 -15.60 15.07
CA ASP A 167 16.18 -16.89 14.60
C ASP A 167 16.05 -16.90 13.08
N THR A 168 17.18 -16.93 12.38
CA THR A 168 17.20 -16.96 10.91
C THR A 168 18.10 -18.08 10.43
N ILE A 169 17.73 -18.67 9.29
CA ILE A 169 18.55 -19.57 8.48
C ILE A 169 18.91 -18.78 7.22
N ILE A 170 20.18 -18.40 7.10
CA ILE A 170 20.66 -17.65 5.92
C ILE A 170 20.98 -18.64 4.81
N CYS A 171 20.39 -18.44 3.66
CA CYS A 171 20.55 -19.23 2.45
C CYS A 171 21.16 -18.38 1.32
N ASP A 172 22.03 -18.98 0.52
CA ASP A 172 22.47 -18.34 -0.72
C ASP A 172 21.29 -18.18 -1.67
N TYR A 173 21.10 -16.97 -2.21
CA TYR A 173 20.13 -16.72 -3.26
C TYR A 173 20.69 -17.25 -4.59
N THR A 174 19.96 -18.19 -5.19
CA THR A 174 20.23 -18.67 -6.56
C THR A 174 18.94 -18.53 -7.38
N ARG A 175 19.07 -18.44 -8.72
CA ARG A 175 17.87 -18.42 -9.60
C ARG A 175 16.97 -19.65 -9.41
N GLU A 176 17.53 -20.77 -9.00
CA GLU A 176 16.79 -22.01 -8.71
C GLU A 176 15.98 -21.92 -7.42
N SER A 177 16.40 -21.09 -6.47
CA SER A 177 15.64 -20.80 -5.24
C SER A 177 14.29 -20.15 -5.53
N ASN A 178 14.14 -19.46 -6.67
CA ASN A 178 12.88 -18.84 -7.11
C ASN A 178 11.75 -19.86 -7.30
N HIS A 179 12.06 -21.07 -7.75
CA HIS A 179 11.01 -22.07 -8.03
C HIS A 179 10.36 -22.63 -6.77
N LEU A 180 11.04 -22.60 -5.63
CA LEU A 180 10.52 -23.13 -4.36
C LEU A 180 9.49 -22.21 -3.70
N PHE A 181 9.57 -20.90 -3.93
CA PHE A 181 8.79 -19.90 -3.18
C PHE A 181 7.82 -19.08 -4.05
N ASN A 182 8.05 -18.98 -5.35
CA ASN A 182 7.30 -18.06 -6.23
C ASN A 182 6.02 -18.64 -6.85
N THR A 183 5.76 -19.94 -6.73
CA THR A 183 4.83 -20.57 -7.68
C THR A 183 3.36 -20.55 -7.28
N VAL A 184 3.01 -20.29 -6.02
CA VAL A 184 1.61 -20.56 -5.60
C VAL A 184 0.90 -19.40 -4.92
N LEU A 185 1.59 -18.43 -4.31
CA LEU A 185 0.93 -17.56 -3.33
C LEU A 185 0.76 -16.10 -3.74
N PHE A 186 1.61 -15.56 -4.62
CA PHE A 186 1.71 -14.11 -4.82
C PHE A 186 1.70 -13.69 -6.29
N ASN A 187 1.25 -14.56 -7.19
CA ASN A 187 1.17 -14.24 -8.60
C ASN A 187 0.00 -13.27 -8.87
N ARG A 188 0.13 -12.04 -8.40
CA ARG A 188 -0.60 -10.89 -8.93
C ARG A 188 0.17 -10.29 -10.11
N GLY A 189 0.83 -11.17 -10.87
CA GLY A 189 1.45 -10.85 -12.14
C GLY A 189 0.41 -10.86 -13.23
N GLY A 190 -0.02 -9.71 -13.68
CA GLY A 190 -0.89 -9.58 -14.83
C GLY A 190 -2.31 -9.21 -14.45
N ARG A 191 -2.59 -7.97 -14.59
CA ARG A 191 -3.82 -7.34 -15.05
C ARG A 191 -5.02 -8.28 -15.19
N GLU A 192 -5.72 -8.54 -14.13
CA GLU A 192 -7.16 -8.62 -14.21
C GLU A 192 -7.71 -7.23 -13.81
N CYS A 193 -7.23 -6.21 -14.55
CA CYS A 193 -7.57 -4.80 -14.33
C CYS A 193 -8.98 -4.46 -14.82
N HIS A 194 -9.74 -5.45 -15.31
CA HIS A 194 -11.06 -5.22 -15.93
C HIS A 194 -12.23 -5.69 -15.07
N GLU A 195 -11.98 -6.30 -13.92
CA GLU A 195 -13.09 -6.62 -13.03
C GLU A 195 -13.65 -5.33 -12.42
N PRO A 196 -14.98 -5.12 -12.45
CA PRO A 196 -15.59 -3.98 -11.80
C PRO A 196 -15.19 -3.84 -10.33
N LEU A 197 -15.09 -2.60 -9.83
CA LEU A 197 -15.00 -2.34 -8.41
C LEU A 197 -16.37 -2.51 -7.78
N ARG A 198 -16.47 -3.38 -6.78
CA ARG A 198 -17.73 -3.62 -6.10
C ARG A 198 -18.01 -2.52 -5.08
N VAL A 199 -19.24 -2.03 -5.10
CA VAL A 199 -19.68 -0.87 -4.32
C VAL A 199 -20.99 -1.19 -3.61
N VAL A 200 -21.06 -0.89 -2.32
CA VAL A 200 -22.32 -0.85 -1.60
C VAL A 200 -22.85 0.58 -1.67
N LEU A 201 -24.08 0.76 -2.17
CA LEU A 201 -24.74 2.06 -2.18
C LEU A 201 -24.98 2.57 -0.76
N GLY A 202 -24.72 3.85 -0.56
CA GLY A 202 -24.89 4.50 0.73
C GLY A 202 -26.31 5.07 0.94
N SER A 203 -26.61 5.51 2.15
CA SER A 203 -27.88 6.17 2.49
C SER A 203 -28.14 7.44 1.68
N GLN A 204 -27.09 8.03 1.10
CA GLN A 204 -27.15 9.24 0.28
C GLN A 204 -27.33 8.93 -1.22
N ALA A 205 -27.40 7.68 -1.64
CA ALA A 205 -27.71 7.30 -3.03
C ALA A 205 -29.05 7.88 -3.52
N LYS A 206 -29.99 8.11 -2.61
CA LYS A 206 -31.28 8.76 -2.88
C LYS A 206 -31.20 10.22 -3.37
N TYR A 207 -30.03 10.87 -3.25
CA TYR A 207 -29.81 12.23 -3.76
C TYR A 207 -29.42 12.27 -5.24
N PHE A 208 -29.21 11.11 -5.86
CA PHE A 208 -28.87 10.97 -7.28
C PHE A 208 -30.09 10.56 -8.12
N THR A 209 -30.10 10.99 -9.37
CA THR A 209 -31.14 10.56 -10.34
C THR A 209 -30.97 9.09 -10.72
N GLU A 210 -32.04 8.46 -11.22
CA GLU A 210 -31.93 7.10 -11.76
C GLU A 210 -30.92 7.01 -12.90
N THR A 211 -30.83 8.07 -13.73
CA THR A 211 -29.81 8.18 -14.78
C THR A 211 -28.41 8.27 -14.19
N GLY A 212 -28.20 9.06 -13.13
CA GLY A 212 -26.93 9.16 -12.43
C GLY A 212 -26.48 7.83 -11.85
N ILE A 213 -27.36 7.09 -11.17
CA ILE A 213 -27.04 5.75 -10.64
C ILE A 213 -26.75 4.75 -11.77
N ARG A 214 -27.49 4.81 -12.87
CA ARG A 214 -27.26 3.94 -14.03
C ARG A 214 -25.90 4.26 -14.67
N ASN A 215 -25.58 5.54 -14.94
CA ASN A 215 -24.27 5.93 -15.46
C ASN A 215 -23.16 5.42 -14.55
N PHE A 216 -23.31 5.60 -13.24
CA PHE A 216 -22.33 5.14 -12.27
C PHE A 216 -22.02 3.63 -12.40
N SER A 217 -23.02 2.80 -12.63
CA SER A 217 -22.86 1.33 -12.69
C SER A 217 -22.59 0.76 -14.08
N SER A 218 -22.85 1.51 -15.17
CA SER A 218 -22.74 0.98 -16.53
C SER A 218 -21.60 1.58 -17.34
N GLU A 219 -21.10 2.75 -16.96
CA GLU A 219 -20.14 3.50 -17.76
C GLU A 219 -18.70 3.28 -17.27
N LEU A 220 -17.75 3.50 -18.17
CA LEU A 220 -16.31 3.46 -17.87
C LEU A 220 -15.85 4.80 -17.34
N TYR A 221 -15.12 4.77 -16.23
CA TYR A 221 -14.44 5.93 -15.64
C TYR A 221 -12.93 5.77 -15.75
N THR A 222 -12.21 6.87 -15.95
CA THR A 222 -10.75 6.88 -16.08
C THR A 222 -10.11 7.59 -14.88
N LEU A 223 -9.05 6.98 -14.32
CA LEU A 223 -8.25 7.61 -13.26
C LEU A 223 -7.46 8.81 -13.82
N THR A 224 -7.69 9.99 -13.25
CA THR A 224 -7.05 11.24 -13.69
C THR A 224 -5.67 11.45 -13.06
N ILE A 225 -4.90 12.42 -13.60
CA ILE A 225 -3.62 12.86 -13.04
C ILE A 225 -3.75 13.51 -11.65
N GLN A 226 -4.97 13.80 -11.20
CA GLN A 226 -5.26 14.39 -9.89
C GLN A 226 -5.44 13.31 -8.79
N CYS A 227 -5.16 12.04 -9.12
CA CYS A 227 -5.17 10.96 -8.14
C CYS A 227 -3.99 11.06 -7.17
N ASP A 228 -4.27 11.08 -5.88
CA ASP A 228 -3.28 11.07 -4.82
C ASP A 228 -3.72 10.17 -3.65
N ARG A 229 -2.99 10.21 -2.54
CA ARG A 229 -3.33 9.43 -1.35
C ARG A 229 -4.60 9.91 -0.63
N MET A 230 -5.11 11.12 -0.93
CA MET A 230 -6.38 11.61 -0.38
C MET A 230 -7.59 11.06 -1.14
N GLY A 231 -7.48 10.98 -2.48
CA GLY A 231 -8.59 10.52 -3.30
C GLY A 231 -8.21 10.30 -4.76
N PHE A 232 -8.90 9.37 -5.37
CA PHE A 232 -8.81 9.06 -6.80
C PHE A 232 -9.94 9.77 -7.54
N ARG A 233 -9.58 10.82 -8.29
CA ARG A 233 -10.51 11.55 -9.14
C ARG A 233 -10.71 10.82 -10.43
N LEU A 234 -11.97 10.63 -10.79
CA LEU A 234 -12.38 9.92 -12.00
C LEU A 234 -12.94 10.91 -13.01
N ASP A 235 -12.76 10.58 -14.27
CA ASP A 235 -13.35 11.27 -15.40
C ASP A 235 -14.21 10.29 -16.20
N GLY A 236 -15.45 10.69 -16.55
CA GLY A 236 -16.40 9.81 -17.23
C GLY A 236 -17.79 10.42 -17.34
N ALA A 237 -18.79 9.57 -17.54
CA ALA A 237 -20.18 10.02 -17.59
C ALA A 237 -20.61 10.61 -16.22
N PRO A 238 -21.25 11.79 -16.20
CA PRO A 238 -21.61 12.45 -14.96
C PRO A 238 -22.66 11.64 -14.18
N VAL A 239 -22.45 11.58 -12.87
CA VAL A 239 -23.41 11.04 -11.91
C VAL A 239 -24.30 12.18 -11.44
N GLU A 240 -25.48 12.30 -12.04
CA GLU A 240 -26.40 13.43 -11.87
C GLU A 240 -27.06 13.43 -10.50
N HIS A 241 -27.11 14.61 -9.86
CA HIS A 241 -27.86 14.85 -8.63
C HIS A 241 -29.31 15.27 -8.90
N ILE A 242 -30.19 14.97 -7.96
CA ILE A 242 -31.57 15.48 -7.99
C ILE A 242 -31.59 16.96 -7.61
N ASP A 243 -30.86 17.36 -6.54
CA ASP A 243 -30.91 18.71 -5.97
C ASP A 243 -29.56 19.11 -5.36
N GLY A 244 -28.57 19.31 -6.25
CA GLY A 244 -27.23 19.76 -5.85
C GLY A 244 -26.37 18.68 -5.17
N ALA A 245 -25.07 18.97 -5.06
CA ALA A 245 -24.04 18.03 -4.57
C ALA A 245 -23.70 18.24 -3.10
N ASP A 246 -23.98 19.41 -2.54
CA ASP A 246 -23.51 19.82 -1.22
C ASP A 246 -24.42 19.27 -0.11
N ILE A 247 -23.79 18.79 0.96
CA ILE A 247 -24.47 18.34 2.19
C ILE A 247 -23.82 18.97 3.42
N ILE A 248 -24.53 18.93 4.55
CA ILE A 248 -23.88 19.15 5.85
C ILE A 248 -22.78 18.10 5.98
N SER A 249 -21.57 18.53 6.37
CA SER A 249 -20.40 17.64 6.48
C SER A 249 -20.73 16.37 7.27
N ASP A 250 -20.42 15.24 6.67
CA ASP A 250 -20.72 13.91 7.21
C ASP A 250 -19.48 13.01 7.14
N GLY A 251 -19.42 11.96 7.96
CA GLY A 251 -18.27 11.08 8.08
C GLY A 251 -17.85 10.45 6.75
N ALA A 252 -16.53 10.30 6.54
CA ALA A 252 -15.95 9.72 5.35
C ALA A 252 -15.04 8.55 5.72
N VAL A 253 -15.26 7.40 5.08
CA VAL A 253 -14.43 6.19 5.26
C VAL A 253 -13.55 5.93 4.04
N PHE A 254 -12.52 5.09 4.19
CA PHE A 254 -11.71 4.63 3.07
C PHE A 254 -12.59 3.91 2.05
N GLY A 255 -12.52 4.31 0.79
CA GLY A 255 -13.38 3.80 -0.28
C GLY A 255 -14.71 4.54 -0.46
N SER A 256 -15.07 5.54 0.39
CA SER A 256 -16.25 6.38 0.15
C SER A 256 -16.14 7.09 -1.20
N ILE A 257 -17.22 7.10 -1.97
CA ILE A 257 -17.28 7.72 -3.29
C ILE A 257 -18.10 9.00 -3.20
N GLN A 258 -17.41 10.13 -3.18
CA GLN A 258 -18.01 11.46 -3.24
C GLN A 258 -18.26 11.88 -4.68
N VAL A 259 -19.35 12.58 -4.91
CA VAL A 259 -19.68 13.15 -6.21
C VAL A 259 -19.88 14.66 -6.05
N PRO A 260 -18.90 15.49 -6.46
CA PRO A 260 -19.07 16.95 -6.51
C PRO A 260 -20.08 17.41 -7.57
N SER A 261 -20.29 18.72 -7.69
CA SER A 261 -21.28 19.31 -8.60
C SER A 261 -21.00 19.09 -10.08
N ASP A 262 -19.78 18.74 -10.47
CA ASP A 262 -19.41 18.37 -11.84
C ASP A 262 -19.83 16.95 -12.23
N GLY A 263 -20.34 16.16 -11.27
CA GLY A 263 -20.78 14.79 -11.46
C GLY A 263 -19.66 13.75 -11.55
N ASN A 264 -18.39 14.13 -11.42
CA ASN A 264 -17.26 13.22 -11.49
C ASN A 264 -16.96 12.56 -10.15
N PRO A 265 -16.98 11.22 -10.03
CA PRO A 265 -16.75 10.55 -8.75
C PRO A 265 -15.33 10.73 -8.23
N ILE A 266 -15.18 10.83 -6.91
CA ILE A 266 -13.91 10.85 -6.19
C ILE A 266 -13.93 9.72 -5.16
N ILE A 267 -13.08 8.71 -5.33
CA ILE A 267 -12.94 7.63 -4.35
C ILE A 267 -11.95 8.07 -3.28
N LEU A 268 -12.41 8.19 -2.04
CA LEU A 268 -11.58 8.65 -0.91
C LEU A 268 -10.61 7.54 -0.48
N MET A 269 -9.32 7.91 -0.37
CA MET A 269 -8.23 6.98 -0.14
C MET A 269 -7.64 7.10 1.29
N ALA A 270 -6.43 6.59 1.53
CA ALA A 270 -5.86 6.45 2.87
C ALA A 270 -5.71 7.78 3.63
N ASP A 271 -5.29 8.86 2.96
CA ASP A 271 -5.06 10.18 3.58
C ASP A 271 -6.29 11.10 3.53
N ARG A 272 -7.47 10.54 3.24
CA ARG A 272 -8.74 11.29 3.16
C ARG A 272 -9.02 12.07 4.43
N GLN A 273 -9.78 13.15 4.26
CA GLN A 273 -10.39 13.87 5.39
C GLN A 273 -11.35 12.96 6.18
N THR A 274 -11.55 13.29 7.45
CA THR A 274 -12.46 12.53 8.34
C THR A 274 -13.94 12.79 8.05
N THR A 275 -14.25 13.98 7.54
CA THR A 275 -15.60 14.41 7.13
C THR A 275 -15.52 15.11 5.77
N GLY A 276 -16.65 15.13 5.04
CA GLY A 276 -16.75 15.80 3.76
C GLY A 276 -18.15 16.36 3.50
N GLY A 277 -18.23 17.41 2.70
CA GLY A 277 -19.44 18.16 2.40
C GLY A 277 -20.10 17.80 1.05
N TYR A 278 -19.60 16.79 0.34
CA TYR A 278 -20.25 16.29 -0.88
C TYR A 278 -21.03 15.01 -0.63
N THR A 279 -22.12 14.84 -1.39
CA THR A 279 -22.91 13.61 -1.37
C THR A 279 -22.07 12.39 -1.70
N LYS A 280 -22.30 11.29 -1.00
CA LYS A 280 -21.63 10.01 -1.21
C LYS A 280 -22.62 9.03 -1.84
N ILE A 281 -22.32 8.55 -3.07
CA ILE A 281 -23.18 7.57 -3.74
C ILE A 281 -23.06 6.18 -3.08
N GLY A 282 -21.85 5.82 -2.64
CA GLY A 282 -21.59 4.51 -2.05
C GLY A 282 -20.17 4.41 -1.49
N THR A 283 -19.76 3.17 -1.22
CA THR A 283 -18.42 2.85 -0.72
C THR A 283 -17.89 1.60 -1.42
N VAL A 284 -16.67 1.67 -1.97
CA VAL A 284 -15.95 0.51 -2.49
C VAL A 284 -15.75 -0.49 -1.37
N ILE A 285 -16.04 -1.77 -1.60
CA ILE A 285 -15.86 -2.80 -0.57
C ILE A 285 -14.38 -2.96 -0.21
N THR A 286 -14.10 -3.29 1.05
CA THR A 286 -12.72 -3.39 1.59
C THR A 286 -11.84 -4.36 0.79
N ALA A 287 -12.40 -5.44 0.27
CA ALA A 287 -11.66 -6.44 -0.50
C ALA A 287 -11.11 -5.92 -1.83
N ASP A 288 -11.67 -4.82 -2.38
CA ASP A 288 -11.25 -4.23 -3.66
C ASP A 288 -10.28 -3.07 -3.50
N LEU A 289 -10.13 -2.51 -2.30
CA LEU A 289 -9.23 -1.38 -2.04
C LEU A 289 -7.75 -1.68 -2.36
N PRO A 290 -7.19 -2.86 -2.04
CA PRO A 290 -5.83 -3.20 -2.44
C PRO A 290 -5.64 -3.18 -3.97
N ARG A 291 -6.60 -3.70 -4.73
CA ARG A 291 -6.57 -3.70 -6.19
C ARG A 291 -6.68 -2.27 -6.74
N LEU A 292 -7.65 -1.50 -6.25
CA LEU A 292 -7.83 -0.09 -6.63
C LEU A 292 -6.53 0.71 -6.42
N SER A 293 -5.87 0.51 -5.29
CA SER A 293 -4.64 1.25 -4.96
C SER A 293 -3.46 0.96 -5.89
N GLN A 294 -3.52 -0.12 -6.66
CA GLN A 294 -2.48 -0.54 -7.60
C GLN A 294 -2.79 -0.16 -9.07
N LEU A 295 -3.92 0.51 -9.33
CA LEU A 295 -4.25 0.96 -10.68
C LEU A 295 -3.45 2.22 -11.05
N PRO A 296 -2.80 2.27 -12.22
CA PRO A 296 -2.10 3.45 -12.69
C PRO A 296 -3.06 4.54 -13.19
N ILE A 297 -2.58 5.77 -13.21
CA ILE A 297 -3.26 6.89 -13.85
C ILE A 297 -3.52 6.56 -15.32
N GLY A 298 -4.72 6.87 -15.80
CA GLY A 298 -5.17 6.56 -17.15
C GLY A 298 -5.87 5.21 -17.31
N ASP A 299 -5.82 4.34 -16.28
CA ASP A 299 -6.58 3.09 -16.31
C ASP A 299 -8.09 3.37 -16.15
N GLY A 300 -8.87 2.52 -16.84
CA GLY A 300 -10.32 2.52 -16.76
C GLY A 300 -10.83 1.65 -15.62
N ILE A 301 -11.89 2.10 -14.97
CA ILE A 301 -12.62 1.34 -13.96
C ILE A 301 -14.13 1.38 -14.24
N THR A 302 -14.80 0.32 -13.87
CA THR A 302 -16.27 0.23 -13.83
C THR A 302 -16.70 -0.15 -12.43
N PHE A 303 -17.97 0.07 -12.10
CA PHE A 303 -18.50 -0.26 -10.79
C PHE A 303 -19.57 -1.33 -10.89
N ASP A 304 -19.60 -2.24 -9.93
CA ASP A 304 -20.65 -3.23 -9.72
C ASP A 304 -21.32 -2.99 -8.37
N ILE A 305 -22.64 -2.81 -8.38
CA ILE A 305 -23.42 -2.54 -7.18
C ILE A 305 -23.76 -3.87 -6.52
N VAL A 306 -23.29 -4.07 -5.31
CA VAL A 306 -23.55 -5.28 -4.51
C VAL A 306 -24.35 -4.95 -3.24
N SER A 307 -25.06 -5.92 -2.71
CA SER A 307 -25.74 -5.80 -1.42
C SER A 307 -24.74 -5.79 -0.26
N VAL A 308 -25.19 -5.36 0.93
CA VAL A 308 -24.39 -5.41 2.16
C VAL A 308 -24.02 -6.87 2.50
N GLU A 309 -24.97 -7.80 2.32
CA GLU A 309 -24.82 -9.22 2.61
C GLU A 309 -23.73 -9.84 1.71
N GLU A 310 -23.78 -9.58 0.41
CA GLU A 310 -22.76 -10.03 -0.56
C GLU A 310 -21.38 -9.43 -0.23
N ALA A 311 -21.31 -8.14 0.07
CA ALA A 311 -20.07 -7.47 0.47
C ALA A 311 -19.46 -8.10 1.73
N GLN A 312 -20.29 -8.50 2.70
CA GLN A 312 -19.83 -9.17 3.92
C GLN A 312 -19.33 -10.59 3.64
N GLU A 313 -19.96 -11.34 2.76
CA GLU A 313 -19.48 -12.67 2.34
C GLU A 313 -18.13 -12.58 1.64
N ILE A 314 -18.00 -11.64 0.70
CA ILE A 314 -16.75 -11.37 0.00
C ILE A 314 -15.65 -10.97 1.00
N TYR A 315 -15.98 -10.11 1.97
CA TYR A 315 -15.03 -9.68 2.98
C TYR A 315 -14.54 -10.84 3.85
N ARG A 316 -15.43 -11.77 4.28
CA ARG A 316 -15.04 -12.95 5.06
C ARG A 316 -14.07 -13.83 4.28
N ALA A 317 -14.38 -14.09 3.00
CA ALA A 317 -13.50 -14.86 2.13
C ALA A 317 -12.15 -14.17 1.90
N TYR A 318 -12.15 -12.86 1.70
CA TYR A 318 -10.94 -12.04 1.57
C TYR A 318 -10.04 -12.12 2.80
N ILE A 319 -10.62 -11.95 4.01
CA ILE A 319 -9.86 -12.01 5.27
C ILE A 319 -9.30 -13.41 5.52
N GLN A 320 -10.04 -14.47 5.23
CA GLN A 320 -9.53 -15.85 5.33
C GLN A 320 -8.34 -16.08 4.40
N ASN A 321 -8.43 -15.60 3.16
CA ASN A 321 -7.33 -15.68 2.19
C ASN A 321 -6.11 -14.88 2.65
N LEU A 322 -6.32 -13.64 3.13
CA LEU A 322 -5.25 -12.79 3.64
C LEU A 322 -4.55 -13.43 4.85
N HIS A 323 -5.29 -13.98 5.81
CA HIS A 323 -4.71 -14.69 6.95
C HIS A 323 -3.89 -15.90 6.50
N SER A 324 -4.36 -16.66 5.50
CA SER A 324 -3.60 -17.78 4.93
C SER A 324 -2.28 -17.31 4.33
N LYS A 325 -2.28 -16.20 3.56
CA LYS A 325 -1.08 -15.59 2.98
C LYS A 325 -0.11 -15.11 4.06
N ILE A 326 -0.62 -14.44 5.10
CA ILE A 326 0.19 -13.94 6.23
C ILE A 326 0.83 -15.12 6.97
N ASN A 327 0.11 -16.19 7.25
CA ASN A 327 0.65 -17.37 7.91
C ASN A 327 1.76 -18.04 7.09
N LEU A 328 1.60 -18.14 5.79
CA LEU A 328 2.64 -18.67 4.89
C LEU A 328 3.86 -17.75 4.84
N ALA A 329 3.67 -16.45 4.75
CA ALA A 329 4.74 -15.45 4.80
C ALA A 329 5.49 -15.51 6.14
N SER A 330 4.78 -15.66 7.25
CA SER A 330 5.38 -15.83 8.59
C SER A 330 6.20 -17.12 8.70
N ALA A 331 5.71 -18.22 8.13
CA ALA A 331 6.49 -19.47 8.08
C ALA A 331 7.78 -19.33 7.23
N GLN A 332 7.73 -18.55 6.16
CA GLN A 332 8.90 -18.26 5.33
C GLN A 332 9.90 -17.34 6.01
N SER A 333 9.48 -16.51 6.93
CA SER A 333 10.32 -15.47 7.56
C SER A 333 11.55 -16.00 8.30
N THR A 334 11.63 -17.31 8.58
CA THR A 334 12.78 -17.98 9.17
C THR A 334 13.91 -18.19 8.14
N PHE A 335 13.57 -18.30 6.86
CA PHE A 335 14.53 -18.47 5.77
C PHE A 335 14.78 -17.12 5.12
N VAL A 336 16.02 -16.64 5.21
CA VAL A 336 16.45 -15.35 4.68
C VAL A 336 17.53 -15.57 3.64
N PHE A 337 17.42 -14.91 2.49
CA PHE A 337 18.33 -15.09 1.38
C PHE A 337 19.41 -14.00 1.37
N PHE A 338 20.62 -14.36 0.91
CA PHE A 338 21.75 -13.47 0.77
C PHE A 338 22.16 -13.39 -0.69
N VAL A 339 22.32 -12.19 -1.20
CA VAL A 339 22.88 -11.96 -2.56
C VAL A 339 24.38 -11.81 -2.46
N LYS A 340 25.13 -12.73 -3.07
CA LYS A 340 26.59 -12.64 -3.11
C LYS A 340 27.04 -11.38 -3.83
N HIS A 341 27.97 -10.65 -3.24
CA HIS A 341 28.71 -9.63 -3.96
C HIS A 341 29.48 -10.30 -5.11
N ASN A 342 29.14 -9.98 -6.34
CA ASN A 342 30.07 -10.24 -7.43
C ASN A 342 31.26 -9.30 -7.23
N SER A 343 32.33 -9.80 -6.63
CA SER A 343 33.62 -9.11 -6.69
C SER A 343 33.93 -8.92 -8.17
N VAL A 344 33.76 -7.68 -8.64
CA VAL A 344 34.26 -7.28 -9.95
C VAL A 344 35.79 -7.35 -9.81
N ASN A 345 36.38 -8.41 -10.36
CA ASN A 345 37.84 -8.49 -10.59
C ASN A 345 38.23 -7.53 -11.71
#